data_e7dfba5e45a3430da3d484e9cec7d4ec
#
_entry.id   e7dfba5e45a3430da3d484e9cec7d4ec
#
_cell.length_a   1.000
_cell.length_b   1.000
_cell.length_c   1.000
_cell.angle_alpha   90.00
_cell.angle_beta   90.00
_cell.angle_gamma   90.00
#
_symmetry.space_group_name_H-M   'P 1'
#
loop_
_entity.id
_entity.type
_entity.pdbx_description
1 polymer ?
#
loop_
_entity_poly.entity_id
_entity_poly.type
_entity_poly.pdbx_seq_one_letter_code
_entity_poly.pdbx_strand_id
1 'polypeptide(L)'
;MEKQNKMKYYHNNRCRKSREGLAFLESKNIHPEIINYLENRISKDDLIDLLKKLNVTAAELIRKSESVYKENIRGKNLSNDQLVDWMIREPKLIERPILVNNELAEIGRPKENFLKIIT
;
A
#
# COMPACT_ATOMS: atom_id res chain seq x y z
N MET A 1 3.82 -2.87 -30.45
CA MET A 1 3.97 -1.98 -29.44
C MET A 1 4.45 -2.58 -28.19
N GLU A 2 5.00 -1.85 -27.47
CA GLU A 2 5.54 -2.32 -26.32
C GLU A 2 4.58 -2.35 -25.26
N LYS A 3 4.88 -3.14 -24.36
CA LYS A 3 4.06 -3.30 -23.28
C LYS A 3 4.12 -2.17 -22.36
N GLN A 4 3.02 -1.70 -21.92
CA GLN A 4 2.99 -0.69 -20.92
C GLN A 4 3.35 -1.27 -19.58
N ASN A 5 4.09 -0.51 -18.80
CA ASN A 5 4.38 -0.90 -17.45
C ASN A 5 3.15 -0.61 -16.61
N LYS A 6 2.47 -1.67 -16.18
CA LYS A 6 1.27 -1.53 -15.40
C LYS A 6 1.51 -1.62 -13.89
N MET A 7 2.77 -1.65 -13.47
CA MET A 7 3.08 -1.77 -12.06
C MET A 7 3.12 -0.41 -11.39
N LYS A 8 2.60 -0.36 -10.18
CA LYS A 8 2.62 0.84 -9.35
C LYS A 8 3.16 0.46 -7.99
N TYR A 9 3.95 1.36 -7.40
CA TYR A 9 4.55 1.12 -6.10
C TYR A 9 4.14 2.23 -5.16
N TYR A 10 3.35 1.90 -4.16
CA TYR A 10 2.95 2.87 -3.15
C TYR A 10 4.09 2.99 -2.15
N HIS A 11 4.76 4.12 -2.19
CA HIS A 11 6.06 4.32 -1.57
C HIS A 11 6.03 5.40 -0.51
N ASN A 12 6.71 5.13 0.60
CA ASN A 12 7.03 6.14 1.60
C ASN A 12 8.54 6.19 1.68
N ASN A 13 9.16 7.22 1.11
CA ASN A 13 10.61 7.27 1.00
C ASN A 13 11.30 7.47 2.35
N ARG A 14 10.56 7.75 3.41
CA ARG A 14 11.11 7.84 4.75
C ARG A 14 11.07 6.50 5.48
N CYS A 15 10.39 5.52 4.91
CA CYS A 15 10.23 4.22 5.53
C CYS A 15 11.29 3.27 4.99
N ARG A 16 12.09 2.69 5.91
CA ARG A 16 13.16 1.78 5.52
C ARG A 16 12.64 0.59 4.72
N LYS A 17 11.54 -0.02 5.18
CA LYS A 17 10.98 -1.17 4.48
C LYS A 17 10.52 -0.80 3.07
N SER A 18 10.01 0.40 2.90
CA SER A 18 9.58 0.87 1.59
C SER A 18 10.77 1.04 0.66
N ARG A 19 11.89 1.59 1.17
CA ARG A 19 13.11 1.73 0.38
C ARG A 19 13.71 0.36 0.04
N GLU A 20 13.69 -0.57 1.01
CA GLU A 20 14.22 -1.91 0.78
C GLU A 20 13.40 -2.66 -0.27
N GLY A 21 12.09 -2.52 -0.23
CA GLY A 21 11.22 -3.16 -1.21
C GLY A 21 11.48 -2.65 -2.61
N LEU A 22 11.67 -1.35 -2.75
CA LEU A 22 11.95 -0.76 -4.06
C LEU A 22 13.30 -1.24 -4.59
N ALA A 23 14.33 -1.26 -3.72
CA ALA A 23 15.64 -1.75 -4.13
C ALA A 23 15.59 -3.22 -4.56
N PHE A 24 14.77 -4.01 -3.86
CA PHE A 24 14.58 -5.42 -4.21
C PHE A 24 14.00 -5.55 -5.63
N LEU A 25 13.00 -4.75 -5.95
CA LEU A 25 12.41 -4.78 -7.29
C LEU A 25 13.41 -4.32 -8.34
N GLU A 26 14.16 -3.26 -8.04
CA GLU A 26 15.15 -2.74 -8.97
C GLU A 26 16.26 -3.76 -9.22
N SER A 27 16.62 -4.55 -8.21
CA SER A 27 17.63 -5.59 -8.38
C SER A 27 17.15 -6.68 -9.35
N LYS A 28 15.83 -6.75 -9.58
CA LYS A 28 15.26 -7.69 -10.55
C LYS A 28 14.86 -7.00 -11.85
N ASN A 29 15.37 -5.78 -12.04
CA ASN A 29 15.12 -4.99 -13.23
C ASN A 29 13.64 -4.65 -13.41
N ILE A 30 12.95 -4.41 -12.30
CA ILE A 30 11.55 -4.01 -12.29
C ILE A 30 11.47 -2.59 -11.79
N HIS A 31 10.89 -1.69 -12.61
CA HIS A 31 10.84 -0.27 -12.33
C HIS A 31 9.40 0.23 -12.39
N PRO A 32 8.65 0.06 -11.29
CA PRO A 32 7.24 0.47 -11.29
C PRO A 32 7.10 1.98 -11.22
N GLU A 33 5.91 2.45 -11.55
CA GLU A 33 5.58 3.86 -11.32
C GLU A 33 5.54 4.09 -9.81
N ILE A 34 6.26 5.09 -9.34
CA ILE A 34 6.33 5.40 -7.89
C ILE A 34 5.21 6.35 -7.52
N ILE A 35 4.42 5.99 -6.52
CA ILE A 35 3.34 6.83 -6.02
C ILE A 35 3.66 7.19 -4.58
N ASN A 36 4.01 8.45 -4.34
CA ASN A 36 4.28 8.95 -3.00
C ASN A 36 2.96 9.37 -2.37
N TYR A 37 2.25 8.41 -1.81
CA TYR A 37 0.88 8.62 -1.37
C TYR A 37 0.75 9.53 -0.16
N LEU A 38 1.86 9.81 0.54
CA LEU A 38 1.82 10.77 1.64
C LEU A 38 1.75 12.20 1.11
N GLU A 39 2.29 12.44 -0.09
CA GLU A 39 2.27 13.76 -0.71
C GLU A 39 1.11 13.92 -1.67
N ASN A 40 0.84 12.86 -2.44
CA ASN A 40 -0.26 12.84 -3.39
C ASN A 40 -1.29 11.87 -2.87
N ARG A 41 -2.27 12.38 -2.14
CA ARG A 41 -3.21 11.51 -1.45
C ARG A 41 -3.93 10.58 -2.40
N ILE A 42 -4.06 9.33 -1.95
CA ILE A 42 -4.79 8.33 -2.71
C ILE A 42 -6.29 8.65 -2.61
N SER A 43 -7.02 8.48 -3.70
CA SER A 43 -8.46 8.70 -3.68
C SER A 43 -9.16 7.53 -3.01
N LYS A 44 -10.40 7.76 -2.57
CA LYS A 44 -11.17 6.69 -1.94
C LYS A 44 -11.39 5.53 -2.90
N ASP A 45 -11.70 5.83 -4.17
CA ASP A 45 -11.91 4.78 -5.16
C ASP A 45 -10.65 3.96 -5.38
N ASP A 46 -9.50 4.63 -5.43
CA ASP A 46 -8.22 3.94 -5.61
C ASP A 46 -7.92 3.06 -4.40
N LEU A 47 -8.21 3.53 -3.20
CA LEU A 47 -7.94 2.73 -2.01
C LEU A 47 -8.85 1.51 -1.94
N ILE A 48 -10.14 1.68 -2.29
CA ILE A 48 -11.06 0.56 -2.32
C ILE A 48 -10.61 -0.48 -3.35
N ASP A 49 -10.17 -0.01 -4.52
CA ASP A 49 -9.67 -0.90 -5.55
C ASP A 49 -8.41 -1.64 -5.08
N LEU A 50 -7.54 -0.91 -4.37
CA LEU A 50 -6.32 -1.51 -3.82
C LEU A 50 -6.64 -2.62 -2.81
N LEU A 51 -7.63 -2.39 -1.94
CA LEU A 51 -8.05 -3.41 -0.99
C LEU A 51 -8.53 -4.67 -1.70
N LYS A 52 -9.27 -4.49 -2.80
CA LYS A 52 -9.74 -5.64 -3.58
C LYS A 52 -8.56 -6.41 -4.18
N LYS A 53 -7.59 -5.69 -4.73
CA LYS A 53 -6.42 -6.33 -5.34
C LYS A 53 -5.56 -7.04 -4.31
N LEU A 54 -5.47 -6.47 -3.11
CA LEU A 54 -4.76 -7.10 -2.01
C LEU A 54 -5.55 -8.25 -1.39
N ASN A 55 -6.85 -8.24 -1.61
CA ASN A 55 -7.77 -9.22 -1.02
C ASN A 55 -7.73 -9.15 0.50
N VAL A 56 -7.77 -7.94 1.03
CA VAL A 56 -7.77 -7.71 2.48
C VAL A 56 -8.84 -6.69 2.83
N THR A 57 -9.18 -6.64 4.11
CA THR A 57 -10.10 -5.63 4.62
C THR A 57 -9.32 -4.39 5.03
N ALA A 58 -10.03 -3.29 5.25
CA ALA A 58 -9.39 -2.07 5.75
C ALA A 58 -8.72 -2.32 7.11
N ALA A 59 -9.37 -3.11 7.97
CA ALA A 59 -8.80 -3.42 9.28
C ALA A 59 -7.48 -4.17 9.17
N GLU A 60 -7.32 -4.97 8.11
CA GLU A 60 -6.08 -5.71 7.90
C GLU A 60 -4.98 -4.83 7.30
N LEU A 61 -5.35 -3.80 6.57
CA LEU A 61 -4.37 -2.92 5.93
C LEU A 61 -3.88 -1.81 6.85
N ILE A 62 -4.69 -1.40 7.83
CA ILE A 62 -4.39 -0.23 8.64
C ILE A 62 -3.26 -0.50 9.63
N ARG A 63 -2.38 0.48 9.79
CA ARG A 63 -1.23 0.35 10.70
C ARG A 63 -1.64 0.66 12.11
N LYS A 64 -1.67 -0.33 12.95
CA LYS A 64 -2.12 -0.20 14.35
C LYS A 64 -1.08 0.40 15.26
N SER A 65 0.17 0.51 14.80
CA SER A 65 1.23 1.10 15.59
C SER A 65 1.25 2.63 15.53
N GLU A 66 0.49 3.22 14.59
CA GLU A 66 0.46 4.68 14.46
C GLU A 66 -0.33 5.30 15.61
N SER A 67 0.14 6.46 16.09
CA SER A 67 -0.53 7.14 17.18
C SER A 67 -1.95 7.54 16.81
N VAL A 68 -2.18 7.92 15.56
CA VAL A 68 -3.53 8.26 15.09
C VAL A 68 -4.48 7.08 15.32
N TYR A 69 -4.02 5.86 15.04
CA TYR A 69 -4.83 4.68 15.27
C TYR A 69 -5.13 4.51 16.74
N LYS A 70 -4.09 4.60 17.57
CA LYS A 70 -4.24 4.37 19.01
C LYS A 70 -5.14 5.40 19.68
N GLU A 71 -5.10 6.63 19.21
CA GLU A 71 -5.86 7.73 19.81
C GLU A 71 -7.29 7.83 19.31
N ASN A 72 -7.52 7.43 18.04
CA ASN A 72 -8.80 7.71 17.40
C ASN A 72 -9.59 6.49 16.96
N ILE A 73 -8.94 5.34 16.81
CA ILE A 73 -9.57 4.18 16.17
C ILE A 73 -9.62 2.97 17.11
N ARG A 74 -8.53 2.73 17.83
CA ARG A 74 -8.44 1.55 18.68
C ARG A 74 -9.57 1.52 19.70
N GLY A 75 -10.21 0.36 19.82
CA GLY A 75 -11.29 0.19 20.78
C GLY A 75 -12.63 0.68 20.29
N LYS A 76 -12.68 1.28 19.10
CA LYS A 76 -13.93 1.71 18.50
C LYS A 76 -14.35 0.70 17.46
N ASN A 77 -15.65 0.46 17.36
CA ASN A 77 -16.15 -0.54 16.44
C ASN A 77 -16.49 0.12 15.11
N LEU A 78 -15.46 0.55 14.37
CA LEU A 78 -15.66 1.26 13.12
C LEU A 78 -15.87 0.30 11.96
N SER A 79 -16.73 0.71 11.02
CA SER A 79 -16.99 -0.09 9.82
C SER A 79 -15.81 -0.03 8.88
N ASN A 80 -15.79 -0.94 7.90
CA ASN A 80 -14.77 -0.93 6.87
C ASN A 80 -14.70 0.42 6.16
N ASP A 81 -15.87 0.98 5.82
CA ASP A 81 -15.93 2.26 5.13
C ASP A 81 -15.36 3.39 5.99
N GLN A 82 -15.63 3.36 7.28
CA GLN A 82 -15.09 4.37 8.18
C GLN A 82 -13.57 4.27 8.30
N LEU A 83 -13.05 3.05 8.32
CA LEU A 83 -11.60 2.84 8.35
C LEU A 83 -10.94 3.31 7.05
N VAL A 84 -11.60 3.09 5.91
CA VAL A 84 -11.13 3.60 4.63
C VAL A 84 -11.05 5.13 4.70
N ASP A 85 -12.08 5.79 5.21
CA ASP A 85 -12.09 7.24 5.33
C ASP A 85 -10.94 7.74 6.20
N TRP A 86 -10.63 7.02 7.29
CA TRP A 86 -9.50 7.38 8.13
C TRP A 86 -8.18 7.29 7.38
N MET A 87 -8.00 6.23 6.59
CA MET A 87 -6.77 6.06 5.80
C MET A 87 -6.62 7.12 4.72
N ILE A 88 -7.73 7.58 4.16
CA ILE A 88 -7.68 8.68 3.18
C ILE A 88 -7.24 9.96 3.86
N ARG A 89 -7.79 10.23 5.04
CA ARG A 89 -7.46 11.46 5.77
C ARG A 89 -6.04 11.42 6.33
N GLU A 90 -5.61 10.24 6.80
CA GLU A 90 -4.31 10.06 7.41
C GLU A 90 -3.57 8.94 6.69
N PRO A 91 -2.93 9.24 5.56
CA PRO A 91 -2.32 8.19 4.72
C PRO A 91 -1.23 7.37 5.41
N LYS A 92 -0.62 7.90 6.47
CA LYS A 92 0.38 7.12 7.21
C LYS A 92 -0.22 5.89 7.88
N LEU A 93 -1.55 5.83 7.96
CA LEU A 93 -2.22 4.63 8.47
C LEU A 93 -2.18 3.48 7.47
N ILE A 94 -1.86 3.73 6.21
CA ILE A 94 -1.83 2.69 5.19
C ILE A 94 -0.52 1.91 5.29
N GLU A 95 -0.62 0.57 5.34
CA GLU A 95 0.58 -0.26 5.38
C GLU A 95 1.38 -0.08 4.10
N ARG A 96 2.71 -0.21 4.20
CA ARG A 96 3.62 -0.02 3.06
C ARG A 96 4.82 -0.93 3.22
N PRO A 97 5.53 -1.22 2.12
CA PRO A 97 5.24 -0.81 0.75
C PRO A 97 4.22 -1.73 0.10
N ILE A 98 3.53 -1.22 -0.93
CA ILE A 98 2.56 -2.02 -1.67
C ILE A 98 2.92 -1.95 -3.15
N LEU A 99 3.01 -3.12 -3.79
CA LEU A 99 3.20 -3.21 -5.22
C LEU A 99 1.91 -3.67 -5.87
N VAL A 100 1.50 -2.99 -6.92
CA VAL A 100 0.35 -3.38 -7.73
C VAL A 100 0.87 -3.79 -9.10
N ASN A 101 0.44 -4.96 -9.57
CA ASN A 101 0.75 -5.44 -10.89
C ASN A 101 -0.57 -5.86 -11.55
N ASN A 102 -1.15 -4.95 -12.33
CA ASN A 102 -2.45 -5.14 -12.96
C ASN A 102 -3.54 -5.39 -11.91
N GLU A 103 -4.10 -6.59 -11.87
CA GLU A 103 -5.17 -6.91 -10.93
C GLU A 103 -4.68 -7.50 -9.62
N LEU A 104 -3.35 -7.63 -9.47
CA LEU A 104 -2.75 -8.22 -8.28
C LEU A 104 -2.03 -7.17 -7.48
N ALA A 105 -1.99 -7.35 -6.16
CA ALA A 105 -1.23 -6.47 -5.29
C ALA A 105 -0.69 -7.26 -4.11
N GLU A 106 0.42 -6.79 -3.55
CA GLU A 106 1.07 -7.42 -2.41
C GLU A 106 1.70 -6.38 -1.52
N ILE A 107 1.69 -6.64 -0.22
CA ILE A 107 2.41 -5.82 0.74
C ILE A 107 3.80 -6.42 0.88
N GLY A 108 4.83 -5.60 0.77
CA GLY A 108 6.22 -6.07 0.78
C GLY A 108 6.81 -6.20 2.17
N ARG A 109 6.15 -6.93 3.03
CA ARG A 109 6.64 -7.24 4.38
C ARG A 109 6.45 -8.71 4.65
N PRO A 110 7.46 -9.52 4.38
CA PRO A 110 8.78 -9.15 3.86
C PRO A 110 8.72 -8.85 2.36
N LYS A 111 9.78 -8.22 1.87
CA LYS A 111 9.84 -7.81 0.45
C LYS A 111 9.74 -8.99 -0.51
N GLU A 112 10.11 -10.17 -0.07
CA GLU A 112 10.00 -11.37 -0.89
C GLU A 112 8.56 -11.71 -1.26
N ASN A 113 7.59 -11.15 -0.56
CA ASN A 113 6.17 -11.34 -0.93
C ASN A 113 5.90 -10.83 -2.35
N PHE A 114 6.68 -9.86 -2.81
CA PHE A 114 6.50 -9.34 -4.18
C PHE A 114 6.73 -10.41 -5.24
N LEU A 115 7.49 -11.46 -4.92
CA LEU A 115 7.73 -12.54 -5.89
C LEU A 115 6.42 -13.20 -6.31
N LYS A 116 5.40 -13.13 -5.49
CA LYS A 116 4.11 -13.77 -5.80
C LYS A 116 3.43 -13.14 -7.00
N ILE A 117 3.74 -11.87 -7.31
CA ILE A 117 3.02 -11.15 -8.35
C ILE A 117 3.91 -10.59 -9.46
N ILE A 118 5.19 -10.87 -9.45
CA ILE A 118 6.09 -10.33 -10.48
C ILE A 118 6.60 -11.36 -11.47
N THR A 119 6.21 -12.60 -11.31
CA THR A 119 6.60 -13.65 -12.25
C THR A 119 5.53 -13.97 -13.25
#